data_20a7f4e838afc783135ae5a8ce31058a
#
_entry.id   20a7f4e838afc783135ae5a8ce31058a
#
_cell.length_a   1.000
_cell.length_b   1.000
_cell.length_c   1.000
_cell.angle_alpha   90.00
_cell.angle_beta   90.00
_cell.angle_gamma   90.00
#
_symmetry.space_group_name_H-M   'P 1'
#
loop_
_entity.id
_entity.type
_entity.pdbx_description
1 polymer ?
#
loop_
_entity_poly.entity_id
_entity_poly.type
_entity_poly.pdbx_seq_one_letter_code
_entity_poly.pdbx_strand_id
1 'polypeptide(L)'
;WVPTVLVENVQQKLNEEFMVAVDVRQAVRDEEHPILLKNPKPVKAYEVIVEMFSAPSVKDIDPAPLLAPFFFFFFGMMLSDVGYGLLLSGLCALLIWKVKAVGELGRMARMLFISGIGSILWGFMFGGFFGNMLTTLSDGRINMPALWFDPMSDPTRLMIWSMIFGVVHLFVGMGARIYILARAGMLKDGLLDVAPWFLIITGLGFMLGSIGGSLGMYLAIAGAAVLLLFGGRDAKNPIMRILKGLVSIYNITSYFSDILSYTRILALVLATSVIAMVVNLLGFLLGPTPVGIIVFIIVALLGHTLNLALSALSAYVHTSRLQYVEFFSKFYEGGGRLWKPLKRKTKYVQLTENESVINN
;
A
#
# COMPACT_ATOMS: atom_id res chain seq x y z
N TRP A 1 -14.90 11.16 25.16
CA TRP A 1 -14.03 10.02 25.34
C TRP A 1 -12.64 10.49 25.74
N VAL A 2 -12.10 9.96 26.82
CA VAL A 2 -10.77 10.29 27.35
C VAL A 2 -9.97 9.00 27.56
N PRO A 3 -8.67 8.95 27.19
CA PRO A 3 -7.82 7.81 27.52
C PRO A 3 -7.77 7.59 29.04
N THR A 4 -7.85 6.34 29.48
CA THR A 4 -7.92 5.97 30.89
C THR A 4 -6.80 6.60 31.74
N VAL A 5 -5.59 6.72 31.17
CA VAL A 5 -4.42 7.31 31.82
C VAL A 5 -4.59 8.81 32.11
N LEU A 6 -5.46 9.52 31.39
CA LEU A 6 -5.67 10.97 31.52
C LEU A 6 -6.93 11.32 32.30
N VAL A 7 -7.73 10.36 32.74
CA VAL A 7 -9.03 10.59 33.39
C VAL A 7 -8.87 11.41 34.66
N GLU A 8 -7.96 11.02 35.55
CA GLU A 8 -7.73 11.71 36.84
C GLU A 8 -7.29 13.16 36.60
N ASN A 9 -6.35 13.39 35.68
CA ASN A 9 -5.86 14.74 35.37
C ASN A 9 -6.94 15.63 34.76
N VAL A 10 -7.80 15.07 33.91
CA VAL A 10 -8.91 15.83 33.30
C VAL A 10 -9.97 16.14 34.33
N GLN A 11 -10.31 15.19 35.21
CA GLN A 11 -11.28 15.37 36.28
C GLN A 11 -10.81 16.41 37.26
N GLN A 12 -9.54 16.37 37.66
CA GLN A 12 -8.95 17.36 38.57
C GLN A 12 -8.98 18.76 37.97
N LYS A 13 -8.52 18.94 36.73
CA LYS A 13 -8.52 20.27 36.06
C LYS A 13 -9.94 20.82 35.85
N LEU A 14 -10.92 19.97 35.52
CA LEU A 14 -12.30 20.39 35.35
C LEU A 14 -12.90 20.86 36.67
N ASN A 15 -12.61 20.18 37.78
CA ASN A 15 -13.09 20.57 39.12
C ASN A 15 -12.39 21.80 39.66
N GLU A 16 -11.11 22.07 39.28
CA GLU A 16 -10.37 23.28 39.69
C GLU A 16 -10.83 24.51 38.91
N GLU A 17 -11.12 24.38 37.61
CA GLU A 17 -11.46 25.55 36.78
C GLU A 17 -12.96 25.81 36.67
N PHE A 18 -13.80 24.79 36.89
CA PHE A 18 -15.24 24.88 36.70
C PHE A 18 -16.02 24.20 37.84
N MET A 19 -17.15 24.78 38.24
CA MET A 19 -18.13 24.11 39.12
C MET A 19 -18.93 23.09 38.32
N VAL A 20 -18.39 21.88 38.12
CA VAL A 20 -19.03 20.80 37.36
C VAL A 20 -19.01 19.48 38.12
N ALA A 21 -20.05 18.71 38.01
CA ALA A 21 -20.04 17.31 38.45
C ALA A 21 -19.56 16.44 37.27
N VAL A 22 -18.45 15.74 37.47
CA VAL A 22 -17.88 14.86 36.44
C VAL A 22 -18.18 13.41 36.78
N ASP A 23 -19.02 12.75 35.98
CA ASP A 23 -19.28 11.32 36.08
C ASP A 23 -18.41 10.57 35.06
N VAL A 24 -17.63 9.59 35.53
CA VAL A 24 -16.69 8.79 34.71
C VAL A 24 -17.16 7.34 34.69
N ARG A 25 -17.45 6.84 33.51
CA ARG A 25 -17.77 5.44 33.30
C ARG A 25 -16.74 4.76 32.38
N GLN A 26 -16.44 3.51 32.64
CA GLN A 26 -15.63 2.71 31.72
C GLN A 26 -16.43 2.35 30.47
N ALA A 27 -15.72 2.31 29.33
CA ALA A 27 -16.30 1.84 28.08
C ALA A 27 -16.77 0.39 28.19
N VAL A 28 -17.98 0.10 27.73
CA VAL A 28 -18.49 -1.27 27.64
C VAL A 28 -17.87 -1.95 26.43
N ARG A 29 -17.63 -3.27 26.51
CA ARG A 29 -16.88 -4.06 25.50
C ARG A 29 -17.42 -3.96 24.06
N ASP A 30 -18.74 -3.72 23.91
CA ASP A 30 -19.43 -3.60 22.61
C ASP A 30 -19.76 -2.14 22.24
N GLU A 31 -19.32 -1.17 23.01
CA GLU A 31 -19.57 0.26 22.75
C GLU A 31 -18.56 0.78 21.71
N GLU A 32 -19.06 1.42 20.67
CA GLU A 32 -18.23 2.05 19.65
C GLU A 32 -17.49 3.27 20.21
N HIS A 33 -16.31 3.04 20.75
CA HIS A 33 -15.42 4.11 21.23
C HIS A 33 -14.42 4.51 20.15
N PRO A 34 -13.98 5.76 20.15
CA PRO A 34 -12.98 6.22 19.19
C PRO A 34 -11.61 5.58 19.47
N ILE A 35 -10.90 5.24 18.39
CA ILE A 35 -9.61 4.54 18.42
C ILE A 35 -8.46 5.53 18.28
N LEU A 36 -7.45 5.40 19.12
CA LEU A 36 -6.18 6.11 19.03
C LEU A 36 -5.13 5.19 18.39
N LEU A 37 -4.66 5.53 17.19
CA LEU A 37 -3.58 4.82 16.53
C LEU A 37 -2.23 5.26 17.13
N LYS A 38 -1.39 4.29 17.48
CA LYS A 38 -0.03 4.54 17.98
C LYS A 38 0.96 3.80 17.09
N ASN A 39 1.44 4.48 16.05
CA ASN A 39 2.37 3.93 15.08
C ASN A 39 3.75 4.61 15.16
N PRO A 40 4.84 3.88 14.83
CA PRO A 40 6.17 4.46 14.69
C PRO A 40 6.19 5.49 13.56
N LYS A 41 7.10 6.46 13.64
CA LYS A 41 7.18 7.62 12.72
C LYS A 41 7.08 7.28 11.22
N PRO A 42 7.78 6.26 10.67
CA PRO A 42 7.66 5.92 9.25
C PRO A 42 6.27 5.38 8.88
N VAL A 43 5.68 4.52 9.73
CA VAL A 43 4.35 3.94 9.49
C VAL A 43 3.26 5.02 9.64
N LYS A 44 3.42 5.96 10.56
CA LYS A 44 2.48 7.08 10.79
C LYS A 44 2.24 7.92 9.53
N ALA A 45 3.20 7.99 8.61
CA ALA A 45 3.01 8.68 7.33
C ALA A 45 1.94 8.01 6.46
N TYR A 46 1.79 6.69 6.56
CA TYR A 46 0.82 5.90 5.79
C TYR A 46 -0.58 5.81 6.42
N GLU A 47 -0.75 6.28 7.67
CA GLU A 47 -2.08 6.38 8.30
C GLU A 47 -3.07 7.19 7.45
N VAL A 48 -2.56 8.18 6.67
CA VAL A 48 -3.39 8.97 5.73
C VAL A 48 -4.15 8.05 4.76
N ILE A 49 -3.52 7.00 4.26
CA ILE A 49 -4.15 6.05 3.34
C ILE A 49 -5.28 5.27 4.04
N VAL A 50 -5.04 4.87 5.29
CA VAL A 50 -6.07 4.17 6.10
C VAL A 50 -7.23 5.11 6.41
N GLU A 51 -6.95 6.35 6.82
CA GLU A 51 -7.97 7.36 7.12
C GLU A 51 -8.84 7.71 5.91
N MET A 52 -8.26 7.71 4.70
CA MET A 52 -9.00 7.95 3.45
C MET A 52 -9.96 6.82 3.10
N PHE A 53 -9.67 5.60 3.49
CA PHE A 53 -10.55 4.46 3.28
C PHE A 53 -11.62 4.38 4.37
N SER A 54 -11.22 4.09 5.58
CA SER A 54 -12.08 4.06 6.78
C SER A 54 -11.22 3.89 8.02
N ALA A 55 -11.62 4.46 9.15
CA ALA A 55 -10.96 4.20 10.42
C ALA A 55 -11.23 2.74 10.87
N PRO A 56 -10.25 2.08 11.54
CA PRO A 56 -10.45 0.73 12.07
C PRO A 56 -11.57 0.71 13.10
N SER A 57 -12.29 -0.41 13.16
CA SER A 57 -13.27 -0.68 14.21
C SER A 57 -12.56 -1.23 15.45
N VAL A 58 -13.27 -1.29 16.58
CA VAL A 58 -12.73 -1.83 17.85
C VAL A 58 -12.28 -3.29 17.71
N LYS A 59 -12.87 -4.03 16.78
CA LYS A 59 -12.56 -5.45 16.52
C LYS A 59 -11.44 -5.66 15.51
N ASP A 60 -11.11 -4.61 14.72
CA ASP A 60 -10.07 -4.67 13.70
C ASP A 60 -8.69 -4.53 14.31
N ILE A 61 -7.70 -4.97 13.56
CA ILE A 61 -6.30 -4.62 13.80
C ILE A 61 -5.96 -3.33 13.05
N ASP A 62 -4.94 -2.60 13.52
CA ASP A 62 -4.43 -1.47 12.77
C ASP A 62 -3.81 -1.95 11.44
N PRO A 63 -4.36 -1.57 10.28
CA PRO A 63 -3.83 -2.01 9.00
C PRO A 63 -2.57 -1.24 8.57
N ALA A 64 -2.26 -0.08 9.19
CA ALA A 64 -1.15 0.79 8.77
C ALA A 64 0.22 0.08 8.80
N PRO A 65 0.60 -0.72 9.81
CA PRO A 65 1.86 -1.45 9.82
C PRO A 65 1.99 -2.51 8.71
N LEU A 66 0.87 -3.11 8.32
CA LEU A 66 0.83 -4.08 7.22
C LEU A 66 0.85 -3.39 5.86
N LEU A 67 0.13 -2.28 5.73
CA LEU A 67 0.03 -1.50 4.50
C LEU A 67 1.35 -0.80 4.14
N ALA A 68 2.04 -0.21 5.10
CA ALA A 68 3.20 0.65 4.86
C ALA A 68 4.31 -0.02 4.02
N PRO A 69 4.80 -1.24 4.32
CA PRO A 69 5.84 -1.88 3.54
C PRO A 69 5.38 -2.21 2.10
N PHE A 70 4.14 -2.64 1.91
CA PHE A 70 3.62 -2.95 0.59
C PHE A 70 3.35 -1.69 -0.24
N PHE A 71 2.89 -0.61 0.39
CA PHE A 71 2.73 0.66 -0.31
C PHE A 71 4.07 1.20 -0.78
N PHE A 72 5.09 1.21 0.08
CA PHE A 72 6.46 1.57 -0.27
C PHE A 72 6.99 0.74 -1.45
N PHE A 73 6.79 -0.56 -1.38
CA PHE A 73 7.26 -1.51 -2.38
C PHE A 73 6.58 -1.32 -3.74
N PHE A 74 5.25 -1.28 -3.79
CA PHE A 74 4.49 -1.19 -5.03
C PHE A 74 4.57 0.20 -5.66
N PHE A 75 4.47 1.26 -4.86
CA PHE A 75 4.66 2.63 -5.36
C PHE A 75 6.05 2.79 -5.97
N GLY A 76 7.07 2.35 -5.25
CA GLY A 76 8.45 2.39 -5.71
C GLY A 76 8.63 1.63 -7.03
N MET A 77 8.05 0.43 -7.12
CA MET A 77 8.12 -0.40 -8.32
C MET A 77 7.37 0.23 -9.50
N MET A 78 6.18 0.83 -9.29
CA MET A 78 5.40 1.47 -10.34
C MET A 78 6.09 2.70 -10.94
N LEU A 79 6.78 3.51 -10.13
CA LEU A 79 7.52 4.68 -10.60
C LEU A 79 8.92 4.32 -11.12
N SER A 80 9.59 3.36 -10.51
CA SER A 80 10.83 2.63 -10.84
C SER A 80 11.89 3.37 -11.67
N ASP A 81 12.16 4.61 -11.36
CA ASP A 81 13.16 5.44 -12.02
C ASP A 81 13.95 6.25 -10.99
N VAL A 82 15.28 6.20 -11.05
CA VAL A 82 16.16 6.87 -10.09
C VAL A 82 16.01 8.39 -10.16
N GLY A 83 15.96 8.96 -11.36
CA GLY A 83 15.84 10.41 -11.55
C GLY A 83 14.51 10.94 -11.01
N TYR A 84 13.41 10.26 -11.33
CA TYR A 84 12.09 10.63 -10.81
C TYR A 84 11.97 10.42 -9.31
N GLY A 85 12.55 9.33 -8.77
CA GLY A 85 12.60 9.08 -7.34
C GLY A 85 13.37 10.15 -6.57
N LEU A 86 14.52 10.60 -7.10
CA LEU A 86 15.32 11.69 -6.53
C LEU A 86 14.58 13.03 -6.55
N LEU A 87 13.93 13.37 -7.68
CA LEU A 87 13.15 14.61 -7.77
C LEU A 87 11.95 14.59 -6.80
N LEU A 88 11.19 13.51 -6.78
CA LEU A 88 10.03 13.37 -5.89
C LEU A 88 10.47 13.47 -4.42
N SER A 89 11.47 12.69 -4.03
CA SER A 89 11.99 12.72 -2.64
C SER A 89 12.57 14.10 -2.30
N GLY A 90 13.31 14.73 -3.22
CA GLY A 90 13.87 16.06 -3.01
C GLY A 90 12.81 17.14 -2.82
N LEU A 91 11.77 17.16 -3.65
CA LEU A 91 10.64 18.08 -3.52
C LEU A 91 9.88 17.87 -2.20
N CYS A 92 9.61 16.60 -1.85
CA CYS A 92 8.96 16.28 -0.58
C CYS A 92 9.83 16.62 0.63
N ALA A 93 11.14 16.40 0.56
CA ALA A 93 12.08 16.82 1.60
C ALA A 93 12.07 18.34 1.80
N LEU A 94 12.06 19.10 0.70
CA LEU A 94 11.96 20.56 0.75
C LEU A 94 10.65 21.02 1.42
N LEU A 95 9.51 20.39 1.08
CA LEU A 95 8.23 20.65 1.72
C LEU A 95 8.24 20.36 3.23
N ILE A 96 8.88 19.27 3.65
CA ILE A 96 8.93 18.85 5.05
C ILE A 96 9.86 19.75 5.86
N TRP A 97 11.08 20.01 5.37
CA TRP A 97 12.13 20.64 6.14
C TRP A 97 12.13 22.17 6.02
N LYS A 98 11.90 22.71 4.82
CA LYS A 98 11.98 24.15 4.56
C LYS A 98 10.61 24.83 4.69
N VAL A 99 9.57 24.27 4.09
CA VAL A 99 8.21 24.80 4.18
C VAL A 99 7.53 24.41 5.49
N LYS A 100 8.03 23.36 6.19
CA LYS A 100 7.46 22.81 7.43
C LYS A 100 5.96 22.52 7.27
N ALA A 101 5.59 21.86 6.18
CA ALA A 101 4.21 21.48 5.90
C ALA A 101 3.61 20.66 7.04
N VAL A 102 2.45 21.08 7.55
CA VAL A 102 1.77 20.52 8.72
C VAL A 102 0.40 19.96 8.30
N GLY A 103 -0.19 19.12 9.14
CA GLY A 103 -1.50 18.53 8.87
C GLY A 103 -1.43 17.41 7.80
N GLU A 104 -2.47 17.31 7.00
CA GLU A 104 -2.60 16.26 5.97
C GLU A 104 -1.53 16.39 4.88
N LEU A 105 -1.25 17.61 4.43
CA LEU A 105 -0.20 17.86 3.43
C LEU A 105 1.18 17.40 3.93
N GLY A 106 1.51 17.67 5.21
CA GLY A 106 2.76 17.22 5.79
C GLY A 106 2.86 15.69 5.92
N ARG A 107 1.74 15.01 6.21
CA ARG A 107 1.70 13.53 6.26
C ARG A 107 1.84 12.94 4.86
N MET A 108 1.13 13.46 3.87
CA MET A 108 1.26 13.04 2.46
C MET A 108 2.67 13.27 1.94
N ALA A 109 3.28 14.43 2.21
CA ALA A 109 4.66 14.70 1.80
C ALA A 109 5.65 13.70 2.41
N ARG A 110 5.50 13.32 3.68
CA ARG A 110 6.35 12.28 4.32
C ARG A 110 6.17 10.90 3.68
N MET A 111 4.93 10.52 3.39
CA MET A 111 4.62 9.26 2.71
C MET A 111 5.26 9.22 1.31
N LEU A 112 5.08 10.29 0.51
CA LEU A 112 5.68 10.39 -0.82
C LEU A 112 7.21 10.48 -0.78
N PHE A 113 7.78 11.12 0.24
CA PHE A 113 9.22 11.11 0.49
C PHE A 113 9.78 9.69 0.65
N ILE A 114 9.16 8.91 1.55
CA ILE A 114 9.57 7.52 1.81
C ILE A 114 9.36 6.67 0.54
N SER A 115 8.20 6.81 -0.10
CA SER A 115 7.86 6.05 -1.31
C SER A 115 8.77 6.41 -2.51
N GLY A 116 9.21 7.66 -2.60
CA GLY A 116 10.21 8.11 -3.59
C GLY A 116 11.57 7.45 -3.39
N ILE A 117 11.99 7.19 -2.14
CA ILE A 117 13.19 6.38 -1.86
C ILE A 117 12.99 4.95 -2.41
N GLY A 118 11.80 4.38 -2.27
CA GLY A 118 11.44 3.10 -2.90
C GLY A 118 11.62 3.12 -4.42
N SER A 119 11.21 4.23 -5.06
CA SER A 119 11.40 4.42 -6.51
C SER A 119 12.88 4.46 -6.92
N ILE A 120 13.75 5.08 -6.11
CA ILE A 120 15.20 5.07 -6.35
C ILE A 120 15.74 3.64 -6.30
N LEU A 121 15.35 2.85 -5.29
CA LEU A 121 15.80 1.46 -5.15
C LEU A 121 15.37 0.62 -6.36
N TRP A 122 14.11 0.70 -6.76
CA TRP A 122 13.60 -0.01 -7.93
C TRP A 122 14.18 0.51 -9.24
N GLY A 123 14.46 1.82 -9.35
CA GLY A 123 15.14 2.43 -10.48
C GLY A 123 16.55 1.85 -10.69
N PHE A 124 17.30 1.59 -9.62
CA PHE A 124 18.58 0.86 -9.70
C PHE A 124 18.40 -0.59 -10.12
N MET A 125 17.36 -1.26 -9.61
CA MET A 125 17.08 -2.65 -9.99
C MET A 125 16.77 -2.80 -11.49
N PHE A 126 16.04 -1.84 -12.07
CA PHE A 126 15.61 -1.86 -13.46
C PHE A 126 16.48 -1.03 -14.39
N GLY A 127 17.44 -0.25 -13.87
CA GLY A 127 18.40 0.52 -14.67
C GLY A 127 17.82 1.80 -15.30
N GLY A 128 16.72 2.37 -14.77
CA GLY A 128 16.09 3.59 -15.27
C GLY A 128 16.63 4.86 -14.62
N PHE A 129 17.07 5.83 -15.42
CA PHE A 129 17.43 7.19 -14.98
C PHE A 129 16.84 8.20 -15.97
N PHE A 130 15.72 8.82 -15.63
CA PHE A 130 14.88 9.58 -16.56
C PHE A 130 14.64 8.78 -17.85
N GLY A 131 14.21 7.53 -17.71
CA GLY A 131 14.21 6.54 -18.77
C GLY A 131 15.64 6.18 -19.22
N ASN A 132 15.99 6.50 -20.46
CA ASN A 132 17.31 6.26 -21.08
C ASN A 132 18.14 7.54 -21.27
N MET A 133 17.94 8.58 -20.45
CA MET A 133 18.56 9.89 -20.64
C MET A 133 20.09 9.82 -20.66
N LEU A 134 20.71 9.02 -19.78
CA LEU A 134 22.17 8.86 -19.74
C LEU A 134 22.72 8.29 -21.04
N THR A 135 22.06 7.28 -21.59
CA THR A 135 22.43 6.63 -22.85
C THR A 135 22.28 7.60 -24.02
N THR A 136 21.19 8.38 -24.06
CA THR A 136 20.90 9.35 -25.13
C THR A 136 21.90 10.50 -25.12
N LEU A 137 22.22 11.08 -23.96
CA LEU A 137 23.16 12.20 -23.84
C LEU A 137 24.62 11.79 -24.06
N SER A 138 24.98 10.54 -23.70
CA SER A 138 26.36 10.05 -23.82
C SER A 138 26.66 9.36 -25.15
N ASP A 139 25.70 9.36 -26.06
CA ASP A 139 25.80 8.64 -27.35
C ASP A 139 26.16 7.15 -27.15
N GLY A 140 25.51 6.53 -26.17
CA GLY A 140 25.67 5.12 -25.81
C GLY A 140 26.89 4.77 -24.93
N ARG A 141 27.73 5.77 -24.57
CA ARG A 141 28.97 5.52 -23.79
C ARG A 141 28.70 5.24 -22.32
N ILE A 142 27.67 5.88 -21.77
CA ILE A 142 27.26 5.69 -20.37
C ILE A 142 25.88 5.01 -20.37
N ASN A 143 25.85 3.78 -19.93
CA ASN A 143 24.60 3.03 -19.71
C ASN A 143 24.49 2.69 -18.23
N MET A 144 23.31 2.84 -17.66
CA MET A 144 23.02 2.38 -16.31
C MET A 144 22.57 0.91 -16.40
N PRO A 145 23.41 -0.06 -16.01
CA PRO A 145 23.03 -1.47 -16.12
C PRO A 145 21.92 -1.76 -15.12
N ALA A 146 20.89 -2.47 -15.57
CA ALA A 146 19.89 -3.01 -14.65
C ALA A 146 20.55 -4.05 -13.73
N LEU A 147 20.40 -3.88 -12.42
CA LEU A 147 20.94 -4.84 -11.45
C LEU A 147 20.18 -6.17 -11.47
N TRP A 148 18.95 -6.18 -11.89
CA TRP A 148 18.12 -7.37 -11.95
C TRP A 148 17.75 -7.73 -13.39
N PHE A 149 16.88 -6.97 -14.03
CA PHE A 149 16.53 -7.07 -15.44
C PHE A 149 15.89 -5.76 -15.90
N ASP A 150 15.94 -5.51 -17.22
CA ASP A 150 15.29 -4.36 -17.84
C ASP A 150 13.84 -4.72 -18.21
N PRO A 151 12.83 -4.04 -17.63
CA PRO A 151 11.42 -4.27 -17.93
C PRO A 151 11.03 -4.01 -19.39
N MET A 152 11.78 -3.16 -20.08
CA MET A 152 11.51 -2.84 -21.48
C MET A 152 11.93 -3.97 -22.43
N SER A 153 13.02 -4.68 -22.08
CA SER A 153 13.51 -5.81 -22.87
C SER A 153 12.75 -7.10 -22.56
N ASP A 154 12.27 -7.30 -21.33
CA ASP A 154 11.56 -8.52 -20.90
C ASP A 154 10.31 -8.20 -20.07
N PRO A 155 9.24 -7.70 -20.71
CA PRO A 155 7.99 -7.36 -20.01
C PRO A 155 7.28 -8.58 -19.41
N THR A 156 7.44 -9.76 -20.02
CA THR A 156 6.82 -10.99 -19.53
C THR A 156 7.36 -11.38 -18.16
N ARG A 157 8.66 -11.20 -17.95
CA ARG A 157 9.30 -11.46 -16.67
C ARG A 157 8.76 -10.53 -15.58
N LEU A 158 8.59 -9.23 -15.88
CA LEU A 158 7.99 -8.30 -14.94
C LEU A 158 6.54 -8.66 -14.63
N MET A 159 5.76 -9.11 -15.63
CA MET A 159 4.38 -9.56 -15.42
C MET A 159 4.32 -10.73 -14.42
N ILE A 160 5.14 -11.75 -14.61
CA ILE A 160 5.19 -12.90 -13.71
C ILE A 160 5.56 -12.46 -12.28
N TRP A 161 6.60 -11.63 -12.11
CA TRP A 161 7.00 -11.14 -10.81
C TRP A 161 5.94 -10.27 -10.15
N SER A 162 5.23 -9.42 -10.91
CA SER A 162 4.14 -8.61 -10.36
C SER A 162 3.00 -9.48 -9.81
N MET A 163 2.67 -10.57 -10.51
CA MET A 163 1.68 -11.55 -10.02
C MET A 163 2.16 -12.30 -8.77
N ILE A 164 3.44 -12.70 -8.72
CA ILE A 164 4.03 -13.35 -7.53
C ILE A 164 3.98 -12.41 -6.33
N PHE A 165 4.37 -11.14 -6.47
CA PHE A 165 4.26 -10.16 -5.40
C PHE A 165 2.81 -9.91 -4.99
N GLY A 166 1.87 -9.97 -5.94
CA GLY A 166 0.44 -9.93 -5.67
C GLY A 166 -0.03 -11.10 -4.81
N VAL A 167 0.39 -12.31 -5.13
CA VAL A 167 0.09 -13.50 -4.31
C VAL A 167 0.64 -13.38 -2.91
N VAL A 168 1.88 -12.91 -2.75
CA VAL A 168 2.47 -12.66 -1.42
C VAL A 168 1.64 -11.64 -0.63
N HIS A 169 1.23 -10.55 -1.28
CA HIS A 169 0.41 -9.51 -0.64
C HIS A 169 -0.96 -10.06 -0.19
N LEU A 170 -1.65 -10.81 -1.05
CA LEU A 170 -2.90 -11.48 -0.70
C LEU A 170 -2.72 -12.48 0.45
N PHE A 171 -1.61 -13.23 0.47
CA PHE A 171 -1.31 -14.18 1.53
C PHE A 171 -1.12 -13.48 2.88
N VAL A 172 -0.46 -12.33 2.91
CA VAL A 172 -0.33 -11.53 4.13
C VAL A 172 -1.70 -11.03 4.59
N GLY A 173 -2.58 -10.59 3.68
CA GLY A 173 -3.95 -10.19 4.02
C GLY A 173 -4.78 -11.34 4.59
N MET A 174 -4.71 -12.52 3.97
CA MET A 174 -5.35 -13.73 4.49
C MET A 174 -4.78 -14.16 5.84
N GLY A 175 -3.46 -14.06 6.02
CA GLY A 175 -2.80 -14.30 7.31
C GLY A 175 -3.29 -13.36 8.41
N ALA A 176 -3.48 -12.08 8.08
CA ALA A 176 -4.08 -11.11 9.00
C ALA A 176 -5.52 -11.51 9.40
N ARG A 177 -6.32 -12.03 8.47
CA ARG A 177 -7.67 -12.55 8.78
C ARG A 177 -7.61 -13.72 9.77
N ILE A 178 -6.71 -14.67 9.55
CA ILE A 178 -6.51 -15.79 10.49
C ILE A 178 -6.11 -15.27 11.87
N TYR A 179 -5.22 -14.28 11.94
CA TYR A 179 -4.80 -13.67 13.19
C TYR A 179 -5.95 -12.99 13.94
N ILE A 180 -6.83 -12.25 13.24
CA ILE A 180 -8.01 -11.61 13.83
C ILE A 180 -8.95 -12.66 14.41
N LEU A 181 -9.24 -13.70 13.65
CA LEU A 181 -10.12 -14.80 14.10
C LEU A 181 -9.51 -15.60 15.27
N ALA A 182 -8.19 -15.81 15.26
CA ALA A 182 -7.47 -16.43 16.37
C ALA A 182 -7.59 -15.60 17.66
N ARG A 183 -7.43 -14.28 17.56
CA ARG A 183 -7.60 -13.34 18.68
C ARG A 183 -9.02 -13.32 19.22
N ALA A 184 -10.01 -13.54 18.35
CA ALA A 184 -11.43 -13.69 18.73
C ALA A 184 -11.78 -15.06 19.32
N GLY A 185 -10.82 -16.00 19.42
CA GLY A 185 -11.04 -17.37 19.92
C GLY A 185 -11.62 -18.32 18.85
N MET A 186 -11.75 -17.89 17.60
CA MET A 186 -12.32 -18.65 16.48
C MET A 186 -11.23 -19.16 15.51
N LEU A 187 -10.11 -19.64 16.05
CA LEU A 187 -8.97 -20.10 15.24
C LEU A 187 -9.36 -21.23 14.26
N LYS A 188 -10.22 -22.16 14.68
CA LYS A 188 -10.69 -23.27 13.83
C LYS A 188 -11.42 -22.76 12.58
N ASP A 189 -12.25 -21.73 12.76
CA ASP A 189 -13.00 -21.12 11.66
C ASP A 189 -12.04 -20.39 10.71
N GLY A 190 -11.06 -19.63 11.23
CA GLY A 190 -10.05 -19.00 10.43
C GLY A 190 -9.22 -19.99 9.59
N LEU A 191 -8.81 -21.11 10.19
CA LEU A 191 -8.04 -22.13 9.48
C LEU A 191 -8.87 -22.85 8.41
N LEU A 192 -10.12 -23.21 8.69
CA LEU A 192 -10.96 -23.95 7.75
C LEU A 192 -11.49 -23.09 6.59
N ASP A 193 -11.67 -21.78 6.80
CA ASP A 193 -12.18 -20.86 5.79
C ASP A 193 -11.08 -20.24 4.94
N VAL A 194 -9.91 -20.00 5.50
CA VAL A 194 -8.83 -19.23 4.86
C VAL A 194 -7.68 -20.13 4.39
N ALA A 195 -7.25 -21.12 5.19
CA ALA A 195 -6.10 -21.96 4.83
C ALA A 195 -6.27 -22.75 3.53
N PRO A 196 -7.45 -23.26 3.15
CA PRO A 196 -7.62 -23.95 1.87
C PRO A 196 -7.26 -23.06 0.66
N TRP A 197 -7.46 -21.74 0.76
CA TRP A 197 -7.13 -20.81 -0.30
C TRP A 197 -5.62 -20.69 -0.53
N PHE A 198 -4.81 -20.80 0.53
CA PHE A 198 -3.35 -20.88 0.36
C PHE A 198 -2.95 -22.09 -0.48
N LEU A 199 -3.57 -23.24 -0.22
CA LEU A 199 -3.30 -24.47 -0.96
C LEU A 199 -3.73 -24.36 -2.43
N ILE A 200 -4.93 -23.81 -2.69
CA ILE A 200 -5.46 -23.65 -4.04
C ILE A 200 -4.61 -22.68 -4.85
N ILE A 201 -4.33 -21.50 -4.31
CA ILE A 201 -3.57 -20.46 -5.01
C ILE A 201 -2.13 -20.94 -5.28
N THR A 202 -1.49 -21.55 -4.28
CA THR A 202 -0.14 -22.11 -4.45
C THR A 202 -0.14 -23.25 -5.45
N GLY A 203 -1.15 -24.15 -5.37
CA GLY A 203 -1.31 -25.26 -6.30
C GLY A 203 -1.48 -24.81 -7.74
N LEU A 204 -2.34 -23.82 -7.99
CA LEU A 204 -2.52 -23.22 -9.31
C LEU A 204 -1.26 -22.51 -9.80
N GLY A 205 -0.55 -21.80 -8.92
CA GLY A 205 0.73 -21.16 -9.25
C GLY A 205 1.78 -22.16 -9.71
N PHE A 206 1.90 -23.32 -9.04
CA PHE A 206 2.80 -24.39 -9.44
C PHE A 206 2.40 -25.05 -10.75
N MET A 207 1.10 -25.21 -11.01
CA MET A 207 0.60 -25.73 -12.29
C MET A 207 0.93 -24.78 -13.45
N LEU A 208 0.69 -23.48 -13.29
CA LEU A 208 0.98 -22.47 -14.32
C LEU A 208 2.49 -22.32 -14.56
N GLY A 209 3.30 -22.38 -13.50
CA GLY A 209 4.77 -22.30 -13.59
C GLY A 209 5.43 -23.60 -14.06
N SER A 210 4.68 -24.67 -14.28
CA SER A 210 5.21 -26.02 -14.57
C SER A 210 6.24 -26.50 -13.55
N ILE A 211 6.13 -26.02 -12.29
CA ILE A 211 7.05 -26.31 -11.19
C ILE A 211 6.48 -27.46 -10.36
N GLY A 212 7.29 -28.50 -10.11
CA GLY A 212 6.91 -29.57 -9.19
C GLY A 212 5.96 -30.63 -9.74
N GLY A 213 5.78 -30.74 -11.06
CA GLY A 213 5.02 -31.82 -11.71
C GLY A 213 3.56 -31.91 -11.21
N SER A 214 3.16 -33.06 -10.68
CA SER A 214 1.79 -33.30 -10.17
C SER A 214 1.49 -32.67 -8.80
N LEU A 215 2.50 -32.14 -8.09
CA LEU A 215 2.35 -31.58 -6.75
C LEU A 215 1.36 -30.41 -6.72
N GLY A 216 1.41 -29.52 -7.73
CA GLY A 216 0.48 -28.40 -7.86
C GLY A 216 -0.98 -28.85 -7.93
N MET A 217 -1.25 -29.90 -8.72
CA MET A 217 -2.58 -30.49 -8.85
C MET A 217 -3.07 -31.10 -7.53
N TYR A 218 -2.22 -31.83 -6.81
CA TYR A 218 -2.59 -32.40 -5.51
C TYR A 218 -2.91 -31.33 -4.47
N LEU A 219 -2.13 -30.22 -4.42
CA LEU A 219 -2.39 -29.10 -3.53
C LEU A 219 -3.72 -28.41 -3.85
N ALA A 220 -3.99 -28.17 -5.13
CA ALA A 220 -5.25 -27.55 -5.56
C ALA A 220 -6.46 -28.43 -5.23
N ILE A 221 -6.37 -29.75 -5.50
CA ILE A 221 -7.43 -30.72 -5.20
C ILE A 221 -7.64 -30.83 -3.67
N ALA A 222 -6.57 -30.89 -2.88
CA ALA A 222 -6.66 -30.97 -1.42
C ALA A 222 -7.35 -29.72 -0.86
N GLY A 223 -6.97 -28.50 -1.32
CA GLY A 223 -7.63 -27.26 -0.91
C GLY A 223 -9.11 -27.22 -1.31
N ALA A 224 -9.44 -27.62 -2.54
CA ALA A 224 -10.83 -27.69 -3.00
C ALA A 224 -11.66 -28.72 -2.21
N ALA A 225 -11.09 -29.87 -1.88
CA ALA A 225 -11.76 -30.88 -1.06
C ALA A 225 -12.06 -30.35 0.35
N VAL A 226 -11.14 -29.66 0.97
CA VAL A 226 -11.37 -29.03 2.28
C VAL A 226 -12.48 -27.98 2.22
N LEU A 227 -12.51 -27.14 1.18
CA LEU A 227 -13.60 -26.16 0.99
C LEU A 227 -14.95 -26.82 0.78
N LEU A 228 -15.03 -27.91 -0.01
CA LEU A 228 -16.27 -28.66 -0.21
C LEU A 228 -16.79 -29.27 1.08
N LEU A 229 -15.91 -29.85 1.89
CA LEU A 229 -16.29 -30.56 3.10
C LEU A 229 -16.65 -29.60 4.25
N PHE A 230 -15.94 -28.46 4.37
CA PHE A 230 -16.03 -27.56 5.52
C PHE A 230 -16.63 -26.19 5.20
N GLY A 231 -16.67 -25.75 3.95
CA GLY A 231 -17.18 -24.43 3.56
C GLY A 231 -18.68 -24.21 3.79
N GLY A 232 -19.45 -25.28 4.02
CA GLY A 232 -20.88 -25.21 4.34
C GLY A 232 -21.24 -25.69 5.73
N ARG A 233 -20.31 -25.73 6.69
CA ARG A 233 -20.52 -26.30 8.05
C ARG A 233 -21.67 -25.66 8.84
N ASP A 234 -22.02 -24.39 8.55
CA ASP A 234 -23.13 -23.67 9.20
C ASP A 234 -24.51 -24.12 8.70
N ALA A 235 -24.56 -24.93 7.65
CA ALA A 235 -25.82 -25.41 7.12
C ALA A 235 -26.29 -26.68 7.85
N LYS A 236 -27.57 -26.69 8.32
CA LYS A 236 -28.18 -27.83 8.99
C LYS A 236 -28.42 -29.04 8.05
N ASN A 237 -28.65 -28.78 6.75
CA ASN A 237 -28.92 -29.82 5.76
C ASN A 237 -27.64 -30.21 5.02
N PRO A 238 -27.38 -31.54 4.83
CA PRO A 238 -26.18 -32.01 4.13
C PRO A 238 -26.11 -31.55 2.66
N ILE A 239 -27.25 -31.49 1.96
CA ILE A 239 -27.33 -30.96 0.58
C ILE A 239 -26.94 -29.49 0.52
N MET A 240 -27.46 -28.68 1.45
CA MET A 240 -27.13 -27.25 1.55
C MET A 240 -25.65 -27.02 1.91
N ARG A 241 -25.05 -27.94 2.65
CA ARG A 241 -23.62 -27.91 3.00
C ARG A 241 -22.74 -28.05 1.76
N ILE A 242 -23.06 -29.05 0.90
CA ILE A 242 -22.32 -29.25 -0.37
C ILE A 242 -22.56 -28.06 -1.29
N LEU A 243 -23.77 -27.55 -1.41
CA LEU A 243 -24.09 -26.40 -2.26
C LEU A 243 -23.31 -25.15 -1.85
N LYS A 244 -23.24 -24.85 -0.55
CA LYS A 244 -22.42 -23.75 -0.01
C LYS A 244 -20.93 -23.97 -0.25
N GLY A 245 -20.43 -25.18 -0.14
CA GLY A 245 -19.06 -25.55 -0.49
C GLY A 245 -18.76 -25.29 -1.96
N LEU A 246 -19.70 -25.61 -2.86
CA LEU A 246 -19.57 -25.34 -4.29
C LEU A 246 -19.55 -23.82 -4.59
N VAL A 247 -20.40 -23.03 -3.95
CA VAL A 247 -20.40 -21.57 -4.01
C VAL A 247 -19.06 -21.02 -3.48
N SER A 248 -18.51 -21.61 -2.41
CA SER A 248 -17.19 -21.19 -1.90
C SER A 248 -16.09 -21.42 -2.93
N ILE A 249 -16.12 -22.52 -3.69
CA ILE A 249 -15.15 -22.75 -4.78
C ILE A 249 -15.31 -21.71 -5.90
N TYR A 250 -16.52 -21.25 -6.20
CA TYR A 250 -16.72 -20.19 -7.20
C TYR A 250 -15.96 -18.90 -6.87
N ASN A 251 -15.67 -18.65 -5.59
CA ASN A 251 -14.85 -17.50 -5.17
C ASN A 251 -13.40 -17.54 -5.70
N ILE A 252 -12.97 -18.67 -6.29
CA ILE A 252 -11.67 -18.77 -6.98
C ILE A 252 -11.54 -17.71 -8.07
N THR A 253 -12.66 -17.38 -8.74
CA THR A 253 -12.70 -16.35 -9.79
C THR A 253 -12.33 -14.98 -9.22
N SER A 254 -12.79 -14.66 -8.01
CA SER A 254 -12.43 -13.41 -7.32
C SER A 254 -10.94 -13.36 -7.00
N TYR A 255 -10.38 -14.42 -6.41
CA TYR A 255 -8.94 -14.47 -6.11
C TYR A 255 -8.08 -14.40 -7.36
N PHE A 256 -8.50 -15.05 -8.44
CA PHE A 256 -7.82 -14.97 -9.73
C PHE A 256 -7.87 -13.54 -10.31
N SER A 257 -9.03 -12.88 -10.25
CA SER A 257 -9.18 -11.49 -10.64
C SER A 257 -8.28 -10.56 -9.81
N ASP A 258 -8.21 -10.81 -8.49
CA ASP A 258 -7.34 -10.04 -7.61
C ASP A 258 -5.86 -10.17 -8.02
N ILE A 259 -5.39 -11.40 -8.33
CA ILE A 259 -4.01 -11.64 -8.78
C ILE A 259 -3.76 -10.95 -10.14
N LEU A 260 -4.70 -11.04 -11.08
CA LEU A 260 -4.58 -10.35 -12.37
C LEU A 260 -4.52 -8.83 -12.22
N SER A 261 -5.14 -8.26 -11.20
CA SER A 261 -5.10 -6.81 -10.94
C SER A 261 -3.67 -6.28 -10.73
N TYR A 262 -2.71 -7.13 -10.31
CA TYR A 262 -1.30 -6.74 -10.15
C TYR A 262 -0.56 -6.58 -11.48
N THR A 263 -1.10 -7.04 -12.61
CA THR A 263 -0.52 -6.75 -13.94
C THR A 263 -0.50 -5.25 -14.25
N ARG A 264 -1.26 -4.45 -13.53
CA ARG A 264 -1.24 -2.98 -13.59
C ARG A 264 0.13 -2.40 -13.23
N ILE A 265 0.90 -3.09 -12.40
CA ILE A 265 2.27 -2.69 -12.06
C ILE A 265 3.11 -2.69 -13.35
N LEU A 266 3.04 -3.76 -14.13
CA LEU A 266 3.71 -3.84 -15.44
C LEU A 266 3.31 -2.66 -16.34
N ALA A 267 2.01 -2.42 -16.49
CA ALA A 267 1.51 -1.35 -17.37
C ALA A 267 2.07 0.02 -16.99
N LEU A 268 2.15 0.34 -15.69
CA LEU A 268 2.65 1.62 -15.21
C LEU A 268 4.17 1.75 -15.35
N VAL A 269 4.94 0.70 -15.03
CA VAL A 269 6.39 0.67 -15.23
C VAL A 269 6.72 0.96 -16.69
N LEU A 270 6.08 0.25 -17.62
CA LEU A 270 6.32 0.42 -19.05
C LEU A 270 5.87 1.81 -19.52
N ALA A 271 4.70 2.28 -19.11
CA ALA A 271 4.21 3.61 -19.50
C ALA A 271 5.17 4.71 -19.06
N THR A 272 5.62 4.72 -17.80
CA THR A 272 6.57 5.70 -17.28
C THR A 272 7.87 5.69 -18.07
N SER A 273 8.44 4.50 -18.33
CA SER A 273 9.68 4.33 -19.05
C SER A 273 9.56 4.73 -20.52
N VAL A 274 8.50 4.32 -21.22
CA VAL A 274 8.26 4.65 -22.63
C VAL A 274 8.09 6.16 -22.81
N ILE A 275 7.28 6.82 -21.98
CA ILE A 275 7.10 8.27 -22.07
C ILE A 275 8.42 9.00 -21.83
N ALA A 276 9.21 8.57 -20.84
CA ALA A 276 10.53 9.15 -20.60
C ALA A 276 11.47 9.00 -21.80
N MET A 277 11.50 7.82 -22.44
CA MET A 277 12.29 7.58 -23.65
C MET A 277 11.84 8.46 -24.82
N VAL A 278 10.53 8.60 -25.02
CA VAL A 278 9.99 9.47 -26.08
C VAL A 278 10.37 10.93 -25.84
N VAL A 279 10.30 11.42 -24.61
CA VAL A 279 10.73 12.79 -24.24
C VAL A 279 12.22 12.98 -24.58
N ASN A 280 13.07 12.02 -24.23
CA ASN A 280 14.51 12.07 -24.55
C ASN A 280 14.76 12.06 -26.05
N LEU A 281 14.06 11.20 -26.80
CA LEU A 281 14.18 11.09 -28.25
C LEU A 281 13.79 12.39 -28.95
N LEU A 282 12.62 12.96 -28.58
CA LEU A 282 12.14 14.23 -29.15
C LEU A 282 13.06 15.39 -28.78
N GLY A 283 13.56 15.43 -27.56
CA GLY A 283 14.50 16.47 -27.13
C GLY A 283 15.80 16.43 -27.89
N PHE A 284 16.33 15.26 -28.21
CA PHE A 284 17.60 15.08 -28.89
C PHE A 284 17.50 15.08 -30.43
N LEU A 285 16.30 15.30 -30.99
CA LEU A 285 16.05 15.22 -32.44
C LEU A 285 16.93 16.17 -33.27
N LEU A 286 17.27 17.35 -32.72
CA LEU A 286 18.11 18.36 -33.41
C LEU A 286 19.62 18.12 -33.23
N GLY A 287 20.02 17.04 -32.56
CA GLY A 287 21.42 16.69 -32.33
C GLY A 287 22.17 17.65 -31.41
N PRO A 288 23.49 17.48 -31.26
CA PRO A 288 24.36 18.26 -30.36
C PRO A 288 24.73 19.64 -30.89
N THR A 289 23.79 20.34 -31.52
CA THR A 289 23.97 21.73 -31.95
C THR A 289 23.61 22.71 -30.83
N PRO A 290 24.12 23.96 -30.79
CA PRO A 290 23.74 24.91 -29.75
C PRO A 290 22.21 25.12 -29.63
N VAL A 291 21.53 25.18 -30.77
CA VAL A 291 20.06 25.26 -30.81
C VAL A 291 19.43 23.96 -30.32
N GLY A 292 19.97 22.81 -30.72
CA GLY A 292 19.50 21.48 -30.28
C GLY A 292 19.60 21.29 -28.78
N ILE A 293 20.65 21.77 -28.13
CA ILE A 293 20.83 21.73 -26.68
C ILE A 293 19.77 22.58 -25.97
N ILE A 294 19.47 23.78 -26.47
CA ILE A 294 18.42 24.63 -25.89
C ILE A 294 17.05 23.94 -25.98
N VAL A 295 16.73 23.40 -27.17
CA VAL A 295 15.47 22.65 -27.38
C VAL A 295 15.41 21.43 -26.49
N PHE A 296 16.52 20.67 -26.37
CA PHE A 296 16.59 19.51 -25.46
C PHE A 296 16.25 19.91 -24.02
N ILE A 297 16.86 20.98 -23.49
CA ILE A 297 16.61 21.43 -22.12
C ILE A 297 15.13 21.79 -21.91
N ILE A 298 14.53 22.51 -22.87
CA ILE A 298 13.11 22.89 -22.76
C ILE A 298 12.20 21.66 -22.82
N VAL A 299 12.41 20.77 -23.79
CA VAL A 299 11.60 19.54 -23.94
C VAL A 299 11.79 18.60 -22.76
N ALA A 300 13.03 18.41 -22.30
CA ALA A 300 13.31 17.57 -21.14
C ALA A 300 12.69 18.13 -19.87
N LEU A 301 12.82 19.44 -19.61
CA LEU A 301 12.24 20.08 -18.43
C LEU A 301 10.71 19.93 -18.42
N LEU A 302 10.03 20.26 -19.49
CA LEU A 302 8.57 20.16 -19.58
C LEU A 302 8.11 18.70 -19.60
N GLY A 303 8.74 17.87 -20.43
CA GLY A 303 8.33 16.47 -20.62
C GLY A 303 8.56 15.63 -19.37
N HIS A 304 9.72 15.71 -18.73
CA HIS A 304 9.99 14.95 -17.50
C HIS A 304 9.20 15.49 -16.31
N THR A 305 8.92 16.79 -16.22
CA THR A 305 8.06 17.33 -15.16
C THR A 305 6.63 16.79 -15.29
N LEU A 306 6.07 16.80 -16.49
CA LEU A 306 4.75 16.25 -16.76
C LEU A 306 4.71 14.74 -16.52
N ASN A 307 5.72 14.00 -17.02
CA ASN A 307 5.80 12.56 -16.83
C ASN A 307 5.92 12.20 -15.33
N LEU A 308 6.76 12.90 -14.56
CA LEU A 308 6.85 12.72 -13.11
C LEU A 308 5.51 12.96 -12.43
N ALA A 309 4.83 14.06 -12.75
CA ALA A 309 3.55 14.39 -12.12
C ALA A 309 2.48 13.32 -12.40
N LEU A 310 2.34 12.92 -13.68
CA LEU A 310 1.36 11.89 -14.09
C LEU A 310 1.72 10.52 -13.53
N SER A 311 2.99 10.11 -13.59
CA SER A 311 3.43 8.80 -13.11
C SER A 311 3.36 8.69 -11.60
N ALA A 312 3.74 9.73 -10.84
CA ALA A 312 3.62 9.74 -9.39
C ALA A 312 2.15 9.70 -8.94
N LEU A 313 1.26 10.47 -9.60
CA LEU A 313 -0.17 10.42 -9.33
C LEU A 313 -0.75 9.04 -9.66
N SER A 314 -0.41 8.49 -10.83
CA SER A 314 -0.86 7.15 -11.23
C SER A 314 -0.36 6.07 -10.28
N ALA A 315 0.93 6.10 -9.89
CA ALA A 315 1.49 5.18 -8.92
C ALA A 315 0.77 5.27 -7.57
N TYR A 316 0.46 6.49 -7.09
CA TYR A 316 -0.30 6.70 -5.86
C TYR A 316 -1.71 6.10 -5.93
N VAL A 317 -2.48 6.43 -6.97
CA VAL A 317 -3.86 5.97 -7.14
C VAL A 317 -3.93 4.46 -7.29
N HIS A 318 -3.06 3.88 -8.11
CA HIS A 318 -3.10 2.44 -8.36
C HIS A 318 -2.55 1.62 -7.18
N THR A 319 -1.54 2.11 -6.47
CA THR A 319 -1.06 1.47 -5.24
C THR A 319 -2.14 1.53 -4.15
N SER A 320 -2.79 2.68 -3.96
CA SER A 320 -3.91 2.82 -3.01
C SER A 320 -5.05 1.85 -3.35
N ARG A 321 -5.38 1.70 -4.63
CA ARG A 321 -6.41 0.76 -5.07
C ARG A 321 -6.05 -0.70 -4.76
N LEU A 322 -4.80 -1.12 -5.00
CA LEU A 322 -4.34 -2.47 -4.64
C LEU A 322 -4.47 -2.71 -3.13
N GLN A 323 -4.24 -1.68 -2.30
CA GLN A 323 -4.44 -1.80 -0.87
C GLN A 323 -5.94 -1.90 -0.49
N TYR A 324 -6.79 -1.07 -1.08
CA TYR A 324 -8.20 -0.99 -0.68
C TYR A 324 -9.03 -2.17 -1.20
N VAL A 325 -8.87 -2.52 -2.47
CA VAL A 325 -9.73 -3.50 -3.12
C VAL A 325 -9.22 -4.92 -2.92
N GLU A 326 -7.92 -5.16 -3.16
CA GLU A 326 -7.37 -6.50 -3.15
C GLU A 326 -6.92 -6.93 -1.74
N PHE A 327 -6.35 -6.01 -0.93
CA PHE A 327 -5.76 -6.36 0.37
C PHE A 327 -6.75 -6.19 1.53
N PHE A 328 -7.34 -5.01 1.71
CA PHE A 328 -8.24 -4.75 2.84
C PHE A 328 -9.50 -5.61 2.77
N SER A 329 -10.01 -5.91 1.57
CA SER A 329 -11.16 -6.82 1.39
C SER A 329 -10.97 -8.19 2.05
N LYS A 330 -9.73 -8.60 2.34
CA LYS A 330 -9.46 -9.92 2.93
C LYS A 330 -9.62 -9.96 4.45
N PHE A 331 -9.40 -8.85 5.16
CA PHE A 331 -9.37 -8.88 6.63
C PHE A 331 -9.95 -7.63 7.32
N TYR A 332 -10.15 -6.53 6.59
CA TYR A 332 -10.48 -5.25 7.19
C TYR A 332 -11.93 -4.86 6.93
N GLU A 333 -12.68 -4.59 7.97
CA GLU A 333 -14.10 -4.19 7.88
C GLU A 333 -14.25 -2.66 7.99
N GLY A 334 -13.47 -2.01 8.84
CA GLY A 334 -13.52 -0.57 9.05
C GLY A 334 -14.77 -0.09 9.78
N GLY A 335 -15.16 1.16 9.54
CA GLY A 335 -16.38 1.76 10.13
C GLY A 335 -16.19 2.37 11.50
N GLY A 336 -14.97 2.32 12.06
CA GLY A 336 -14.65 2.95 13.35
C GLY A 336 -14.52 4.46 13.28
N ARG A 337 -14.27 5.09 14.42
CA ARG A 337 -14.01 6.53 14.54
C ARG A 337 -12.63 6.77 15.13
N LEU A 338 -11.87 7.68 14.54
CA LEU A 338 -10.60 8.10 15.13
C LEU A 338 -10.83 9.04 16.30
N TRP A 339 -10.06 8.82 17.37
CA TRP A 339 -10.04 9.72 18.50
C TRP A 339 -9.41 11.05 18.10
N LYS A 340 -10.14 12.13 18.29
CA LYS A 340 -9.67 13.50 18.03
C LYS A 340 -9.68 14.24 19.35
N PRO A 341 -8.50 14.70 19.84
CA PRO A 341 -8.45 15.52 21.05
C PRO A 341 -9.19 16.83 20.84
N LEU A 342 -9.79 17.34 21.92
CA LEU A 342 -10.37 18.69 21.92
C LEU A 342 -9.21 19.69 21.79
N LYS A 343 -9.05 20.29 20.62
CA LYS A 343 -8.02 21.29 20.32
C LYS A 343 -8.64 22.61 19.87
N ARG A 344 -8.03 23.72 20.27
CA ARG A 344 -8.35 25.01 19.65
C ARG A 344 -7.98 24.96 18.16
N LYS A 345 -8.96 25.12 17.29
CA LYS A 345 -8.72 25.25 15.85
C LYS A 345 -8.32 26.70 15.56
N THR A 346 -7.03 26.94 15.40
CA THR A 346 -6.51 28.23 14.95
C THR A 346 -6.36 28.21 13.45
N LYS A 347 -6.80 29.26 12.75
CA LYS A 347 -6.77 29.37 11.28
C LYS A 347 -5.42 29.87 10.75
N TYR A 348 -4.75 30.73 11.51
CA TYR A 348 -3.55 31.45 11.06
C TYR A 348 -2.34 31.30 11.98
N VAL A 349 -2.48 30.71 13.15
CA VAL A 349 -1.42 30.57 14.16
C VAL A 349 -1.31 29.10 14.54
N GLN A 350 -0.09 28.57 14.58
CA GLN A 350 0.19 27.25 15.16
C GLN A 350 0.52 27.44 16.64
N LEU A 351 -0.28 26.84 17.50
CA LEU A 351 0.06 26.72 18.93
C LEU A 351 1.03 25.53 19.01
N THR A 352 2.30 25.80 19.25
CA THR A 352 3.29 24.80 19.65
C THR A 352 3.05 24.44 21.10
N GLU A 353 2.20 23.44 21.35
CA GLU A 353 2.17 22.78 22.65
C GLU A 353 3.42 21.92 22.80
N ASN A 354 4.12 22.09 23.91
CA ASN A 354 5.20 21.19 24.30
C ASN A 354 4.67 19.75 24.30
N GLU A 355 5.22 18.90 23.42
CA GLU A 355 4.88 17.46 23.31
C GLU A 355 5.20 16.66 24.60
N SER A 356 5.65 17.30 25.67
CA SER A 356 6.05 16.68 26.92
C SER A 356 4.91 16.12 27.78
N VAL A 357 3.64 16.42 27.46
CA VAL A 357 2.48 16.01 28.30
C VAL A 357 1.81 14.71 27.80
N ILE A 358 2.10 14.28 26.56
CA ILE A 358 1.44 13.11 25.96
C ILE A 358 2.35 11.86 25.92
N ASN A 359 3.64 12.01 26.23
CA ASN A 359 4.63 10.93 26.15
C ASN A 359 5.10 10.38 27.52
N ASN A 360 4.44 10.75 28.62
CA ASN A 360 4.66 10.12 29.92
C ASN A 360 3.50 9.21 30.29
#